data_aa5722600aec60b2c52be11eb7fe8c63
#
_entry.id   aa5722600aec60b2c52be11eb7fe8c63
#
_cell.length_a   1.000
_cell.length_b   1.000
_cell.length_c   1.000
_cell.angle_alpha   90.00
_cell.angle_beta   90.00
_cell.angle_gamma   90.00
#
_symmetry.space_group_name_H-M   'P 1'
#
loop_
_entity.id
_entity.type
_entity.pdbx_description
1 polymer ?
#
loop_
_entity_poly.entity_id
_entity_poly.type
_entity_poly.pdbx_seq_one_letter_code
_entity_poly.pdbx_strand_id
1 'polypeptide(L)'
;MMLWLVRHAQVLLPRGVCYGASDVASQAPATLAAAQALAAELPAGLTLLSSPRKRCEQLAQALVQLRPDLSYQTSAHLAEMDFGCWEGQSWSAIPKSAVDAWVTDFGSHRFGGRESVTEVMQRVALVFDASRRQNQDVAWITHAGVIRAATLLNQGIRLVNRAENWPKKAPAYGQWLKLQLSP
;
A
#
# COMPACT_ATOMS: atom_id res chain seq x y z
N MET A 1 3.55 -18.57 8.32
CA MET A 1 3.73 -18.00 6.97
C MET A 1 4.10 -16.53 7.03
N MET A 2 4.74 -16.01 6.00
CA MET A 2 5.19 -14.60 5.95
C MET A 2 4.34 -13.80 4.97
N LEU A 3 3.98 -12.59 5.35
CA LEU A 3 3.42 -11.57 4.46
C LEU A 3 4.48 -10.50 4.21
N TRP A 4 4.88 -10.36 2.95
CA TRP A 4 5.80 -9.34 2.48
C TRP A 4 5.00 -8.12 2.02
N LEU A 5 5.16 -7.00 2.67
CA LEU A 5 4.48 -5.75 2.34
C LEU A 5 5.45 -4.82 1.62
N VAL A 6 5.39 -4.80 0.30
CA VAL A 6 6.30 -4.08 -0.58
C VAL A 6 5.67 -2.75 -0.99
N ARG A 7 6.36 -1.65 -0.73
CA ARG A 7 5.95 -0.35 -1.24
C ARG A 7 6.45 -0.16 -2.67
N HIS A 8 5.59 0.32 -3.56
CA HIS A 8 5.99 0.67 -4.93
C HIS A 8 7.24 1.57 -4.98
N ALA A 9 7.94 1.60 -6.11
CA ALA A 9 9.12 2.43 -6.31
C ALA A 9 8.79 3.93 -6.37
N GLN A 10 9.83 4.79 -6.35
CA GLN A 10 9.69 6.24 -6.44
C GLN A 10 8.87 6.64 -7.66
N VAL A 11 7.88 7.51 -7.46
CA VAL A 11 6.98 7.99 -8.54
C VAL A 11 7.54 9.19 -9.31
N LEU A 12 6.97 9.41 -10.50
CA LEU A 12 7.25 10.56 -11.37
C LEU A 12 6.41 11.79 -10.96
N LEU A 13 6.40 12.10 -9.65
CA LEU A 13 5.77 13.31 -9.12
C LEU A 13 6.76 14.06 -8.21
N PRO A 14 6.63 15.37 -8.11
CA PRO A 14 7.35 16.15 -7.10
C PRO A 14 7.06 15.64 -5.69
N ARG A 15 8.01 15.81 -4.78
CA ARG A 15 7.78 15.52 -3.36
C ARG A 15 6.68 16.42 -2.80
N GLY A 16 5.89 15.88 -1.90
CA GLY A 16 4.85 16.63 -1.20
C GLY A 16 3.54 16.77 -1.96
N VAL A 17 3.38 16.10 -3.10
CA VAL A 17 2.08 16.01 -3.80
C VAL A 17 1.24 14.92 -3.13
N CYS A 18 -0.03 15.21 -2.90
CA CYS A 18 -1.04 14.25 -2.45
C CYS A 18 -1.46 13.38 -3.64
N TYR A 19 -1.31 12.08 -3.52
CA TYR A 19 -1.77 11.12 -4.53
C TYR A 19 -2.08 9.77 -3.87
N GLY A 20 -3.15 9.16 -4.25
CA GLY A 20 -3.56 7.83 -3.78
C GLY A 20 -4.23 7.09 -4.92
N ALA A 21 -5.45 7.49 -5.29
CA ALA A 21 -6.20 6.93 -6.40
C ALA A 21 -5.64 7.34 -7.77
N SER A 22 -4.90 8.44 -7.86
CA SER A 22 -4.23 8.88 -9.11
C SER A 22 -3.31 7.80 -9.67
N ASP A 23 -3.42 7.56 -10.98
CA ASP A 23 -2.65 6.51 -11.65
C ASP A 23 -1.30 7.01 -12.16
N VAL A 24 -0.42 7.28 -11.20
CA VAL A 24 0.92 7.83 -11.43
C VAL A 24 1.93 6.72 -11.71
N ALA A 25 2.79 6.93 -12.71
CA ALA A 25 3.90 6.03 -13.01
C ALA A 25 5.06 6.18 -12.02
N SER A 26 5.82 5.12 -11.82
CA SER A 26 7.09 5.12 -11.10
C SER A 26 8.28 5.39 -12.05
N GLN A 27 9.39 5.83 -11.47
CA GLN A 27 10.65 6.02 -12.18
C GLN A 27 11.23 4.66 -12.59
N ALA A 28 11.54 4.47 -13.87
CA ALA A 28 12.01 3.19 -14.40
C ALA A 28 13.30 2.68 -13.72
N PRO A 29 14.35 3.49 -13.49
CA PRO A 29 15.55 3.03 -12.78
C PRO A 29 15.27 2.60 -11.34
N ALA A 30 14.43 3.35 -10.61
CA ALA A 30 14.06 3.00 -9.24
C ALA A 30 13.21 1.72 -9.18
N THR A 31 12.33 1.52 -10.18
CA THR A 31 11.51 0.32 -10.32
C THR A 31 12.39 -0.91 -10.57
N LEU A 32 13.36 -0.80 -11.48
CA LEU A 32 14.27 -1.92 -11.79
C LEU A 32 15.14 -2.27 -10.58
N ALA A 33 15.70 -1.28 -9.89
CA ALA A 33 16.52 -1.51 -8.70
C ALA A 33 15.70 -2.20 -7.58
N ALA A 34 14.46 -1.74 -7.35
CA ALA A 34 13.56 -2.38 -6.39
C ALA A 34 13.20 -3.83 -6.78
N ALA A 35 12.93 -4.07 -8.07
CA ALA A 35 12.63 -5.40 -8.57
C ALA A 35 13.82 -6.36 -8.41
N GLN A 36 15.05 -5.91 -8.71
CA GLN A 36 16.27 -6.70 -8.53
C GLN A 36 16.51 -7.07 -7.07
N ALA A 37 16.39 -6.10 -6.16
CA ALA A 37 16.54 -6.34 -4.73
C ALA A 37 15.49 -7.33 -4.22
N LEU A 38 14.22 -7.15 -4.62
CA LEU A 38 13.12 -8.01 -4.22
C LEU A 38 13.24 -9.43 -4.81
N ALA A 39 13.70 -9.55 -6.06
CA ALA A 39 13.91 -10.85 -6.72
C ALA A 39 14.93 -11.73 -5.98
N ALA A 40 15.94 -11.13 -5.37
CA ALA A 40 16.96 -11.84 -4.59
C ALA A 40 16.44 -12.33 -3.22
N GLU A 41 15.39 -11.71 -2.69
CA GLU A 41 14.88 -11.92 -1.33
C GLU A 41 13.64 -12.81 -1.26
N LEU A 42 12.77 -12.77 -2.29
CA LEU A 42 11.50 -13.49 -2.25
C LEU A 42 11.71 -15.00 -2.41
N PRO A 43 11.09 -15.83 -1.55
CA PRO A 43 11.11 -17.27 -1.71
C PRO A 43 10.38 -17.71 -2.99
N ALA A 44 10.67 -18.91 -3.46
CA ALA A 44 9.94 -19.54 -4.55
C ALA A 44 8.53 -19.95 -4.10
N GLY A 45 7.58 -19.99 -5.03
CA GLY A 45 6.24 -20.54 -4.81
C GLY A 45 5.32 -19.68 -3.96
N LEU A 46 5.68 -18.41 -3.67
CA LEU A 46 4.77 -17.51 -2.97
C LEU A 46 3.64 -16.99 -3.89
N THR A 47 2.52 -16.59 -3.29
CA THR A 47 1.48 -15.84 -3.98
C THR A 47 1.87 -14.35 -4.05
N LEU A 48 1.86 -13.78 -5.26
CA LEU A 48 2.17 -12.37 -5.48
C LEU A 48 0.89 -11.61 -5.87
N LEU A 49 0.51 -10.63 -5.06
CA LEU A 49 -0.60 -9.72 -5.32
C LEU A 49 -0.08 -8.30 -5.55
N SER A 50 -0.71 -7.57 -6.44
CA SER A 50 -0.38 -6.16 -6.72
C SER A 50 -1.62 -5.27 -6.63
N SER A 51 -1.43 -4.05 -6.15
CA SER A 51 -2.37 -2.97 -6.43
C SER A 51 -2.49 -2.78 -7.94
N PRO A 52 -3.69 -2.47 -8.49
CA PRO A 52 -3.86 -2.22 -9.91
C PRO A 52 -3.35 -0.83 -10.34
N ARG A 53 -2.72 -0.07 -9.45
CA ARG A 53 -2.14 1.22 -9.80
C ARG A 53 -0.84 1.03 -10.57
N LYS A 54 -0.66 1.80 -11.65
CA LYS A 54 0.46 1.72 -12.58
C LYS A 54 1.82 1.59 -11.90
N ARG A 55 2.09 2.38 -10.87
CA ARG A 55 3.34 2.34 -10.08
C ARG A 55 3.61 1.00 -9.39
N CYS A 56 2.54 0.26 -9.02
CA CYS A 56 2.67 -1.08 -8.43
C CYS A 56 2.79 -2.14 -9.51
N GLU A 57 2.00 -2.08 -10.58
CA GLU A 57 2.08 -3.02 -11.68
C GLU A 57 3.42 -2.95 -12.41
N GLN A 58 4.01 -1.76 -12.56
CA GLN A 58 5.35 -1.61 -13.11
C GLN A 58 6.40 -2.39 -12.30
N LEU A 59 6.32 -2.35 -10.97
CA LEU A 59 7.21 -3.13 -10.10
C LEU A 59 6.90 -4.63 -10.20
N ALA A 60 5.62 -5.02 -10.22
CA ALA A 60 5.22 -6.42 -10.37
C ALA A 60 5.69 -7.00 -11.71
N GLN A 61 5.50 -6.27 -12.81
CA GLN A 61 5.96 -6.66 -14.15
C GLN A 61 7.48 -6.81 -14.22
N ALA A 62 8.23 -5.85 -13.68
CA ALA A 62 9.70 -5.94 -13.63
C ALA A 62 10.16 -7.12 -12.77
N LEU A 63 9.48 -7.42 -11.67
CA LEU A 63 9.80 -8.56 -10.82
C LEU A 63 9.59 -9.89 -11.52
N VAL A 64 8.43 -10.10 -12.18
CA VAL A 64 8.16 -11.38 -12.85
C VAL A 64 9.04 -11.60 -14.09
N GLN A 65 9.57 -10.54 -14.71
CA GLN A 65 10.59 -10.68 -15.75
C GLN A 65 11.92 -11.24 -15.20
N LEU A 66 12.28 -10.88 -13.97
CA LEU A 66 13.47 -11.38 -13.28
C LEU A 66 13.23 -12.75 -12.61
N ARG A 67 11.98 -13.04 -12.27
CA ARG A 67 11.54 -14.26 -11.57
C ARG A 67 10.40 -14.93 -12.36
N PRO A 68 10.73 -15.65 -13.45
CA PRO A 68 9.74 -16.34 -14.30
C PRO A 68 8.94 -17.43 -13.57
N ASP A 69 9.42 -17.85 -12.40
CA ASP A 69 8.72 -18.76 -11.49
C ASP A 69 7.54 -18.09 -10.76
N LEU A 70 7.45 -16.76 -10.79
CA LEU A 70 6.37 -15.99 -10.17
C LEU A 70 5.39 -15.49 -11.23
N SER A 71 4.13 -15.42 -10.82
CA SER A 71 3.08 -14.68 -11.53
C SER A 71 2.34 -13.79 -10.51
N TYR A 72 1.76 -12.69 -10.95
CA TYR A 72 0.99 -11.83 -10.05
C TYR A 72 -0.45 -11.68 -10.48
N GLN A 73 -1.31 -11.41 -9.50
CA GLN A 73 -2.69 -11.01 -9.69
C GLN A 73 -2.91 -9.61 -9.11
N THR A 74 -3.78 -8.82 -9.73
CA THR A 74 -4.17 -7.52 -9.20
C THR A 74 -5.35 -7.66 -8.24
N SER A 75 -5.33 -6.81 -7.20
CA SER A 75 -6.45 -6.68 -6.26
C SER A 75 -6.76 -5.21 -6.02
N ALA A 76 -7.98 -4.79 -6.30
CA ALA A 76 -8.46 -3.43 -6.02
C ALA A 76 -8.36 -3.08 -4.52
N HIS A 77 -8.46 -4.07 -3.64
CA HIS A 77 -8.32 -3.89 -2.19
C HIS A 77 -6.93 -3.44 -1.76
N LEU A 78 -5.90 -3.60 -2.61
CA LEU A 78 -4.54 -3.14 -2.37
C LEU A 78 -4.26 -1.73 -2.91
N ALA A 79 -5.25 -1.04 -3.51
CA ALA A 79 -5.10 0.34 -3.94
C ALA A 79 -4.88 1.28 -2.75
N GLU A 80 -4.17 2.41 -2.97
CA GLU A 80 -4.04 3.46 -1.96
C GLU A 80 -5.38 4.15 -1.69
N MET A 81 -5.48 4.83 -0.55
CA MET A 81 -6.64 5.63 -0.19
C MET A 81 -6.92 6.67 -1.29
N ASP A 82 -8.20 6.80 -1.64
CA ASP A 82 -8.67 7.83 -2.57
C ASP A 82 -8.84 9.17 -1.82
N PHE A 83 -7.92 10.09 -2.07
CA PHE A 83 -7.92 11.42 -1.46
C PHE A 83 -8.84 12.43 -2.19
N GLY A 84 -9.65 11.97 -3.13
CA GLY A 84 -10.70 12.75 -3.78
C GLY A 84 -10.24 14.08 -4.37
N CYS A 85 -10.86 15.18 -3.94
CA CYS A 85 -10.53 16.51 -4.48
C CYS A 85 -9.11 17.01 -4.14
N TRP A 86 -8.38 16.34 -3.24
CA TRP A 86 -7.00 16.68 -2.89
C TRP A 86 -5.96 15.98 -3.77
N GLU A 87 -6.36 15.04 -4.60
CA GLU A 87 -5.45 14.36 -5.53
C GLU A 87 -4.76 15.35 -6.48
N GLY A 88 -3.44 15.23 -6.58
CA GLY A 88 -2.60 16.10 -7.42
C GLY A 88 -2.21 17.44 -6.79
N GLN A 89 -2.75 17.80 -5.64
CA GLN A 89 -2.40 19.02 -4.94
C GLN A 89 -1.18 18.82 -4.03
N SER A 90 -0.42 19.89 -3.79
CA SER A 90 0.61 19.86 -2.73
C SER A 90 -0.04 19.76 -1.36
N TRP A 91 0.48 18.90 -0.48
CA TRP A 91 0.03 18.84 0.91
C TRP A 91 0.06 20.20 1.62
N SER A 92 1.03 21.06 1.27
CA SER A 92 1.13 22.42 1.81
C SER A 92 0.05 23.38 1.30
N ALA A 93 -0.60 23.06 0.17
CA ALA A 93 -1.69 23.86 -0.40
C ALA A 93 -3.07 23.42 0.12
N ILE A 94 -3.17 22.24 0.73
CA ILE A 94 -4.44 21.78 1.33
C ILE A 94 -4.74 22.61 2.58
N PRO A 95 -5.94 23.20 2.69
CA PRO A 95 -6.30 24.02 3.84
C PRO A 95 -6.12 23.27 5.16
N LYS A 96 -5.49 23.93 6.14
CA LYS A 96 -5.33 23.34 7.48
C LYS A 96 -6.65 22.87 8.08
N SER A 97 -7.74 23.63 7.87
CA SER A 97 -9.09 23.26 8.33
C SER A 97 -9.57 21.91 7.79
N ALA A 98 -9.22 21.56 6.53
CA ALA A 98 -9.56 20.25 5.95
C ALA A 98 -8.78 19.13 6.65
N VAL A 99 -7.49 19.36 6.92
CA VAL A 99 -6.64 18.41 7.65
C VAL A 99 -7.12 18.26 9.10
N ASP A 100 -7.46 19.39 9.77
CA ASP A 100 -7.96 19.36 11.15
C ASP A 100 -9.30 18.61 11.25
N ALA A 101 -10.21 18.79 10.29
CA ALA A 101 -11.46 18.04 10.22
C ALA A 101 -11.21 16.53 10.08
N TRP A 102 -10.26 16.12 9.21
CA TRP A 102 -9.89 14.73 9.07
C TRP A 102 -9.26 14.15 10.35
N VAL A 103 -8.36 14.89 10.99
CA VAL A 103 -7.71 14.43 12.23
C VAL A 103 -8.74 14.30 13.37
N THR A 104 -9.74 15.18 13.42
CA THR A 104 -10.80 15.19 14.47
C THR A 104 -11.72 13.96 14.35
N ASP A 105 -12.05 13.54 13.14
CA ASP A 105 -12.86 12.35 12.86
C ASP A 105 -12.09 11.39 11.93
N PHE A 106 -10.93 10.95 12.38
CA PHE A 106 -9.93 10.30 11.54
C PHE A 106 -10.43 9.02 10.87
N GLY A 107 -11.22 8.23 11.57
CA GLY A 107 -11.76 6.97 11.06
C GLY A 107 -12.81 7.16 9.99
N SER A 108 -13.77 8.07 10.20
CA SER A 108 -15.00 8.15 9.41
C SER A 108 -14.99 9.28 8.39
N HIS A 109 -14.20 10.33 8.63
CA HIS A 109 -14.13 11.47 7.71
C HIS A 109 -13.51 11.06 6.37
N ARG A 110 -14.25 11.29 5.29
CA ARG A 110 -13.77 11.07 3.92
C ARG A 110 -12.94 12.29 3.49
N PHE A 111 -11.65 12.22 3.72
CA PHE A 111 -10.72 13.29 3.34
C PHE A 111 -10.70 13.48 1.82
N GLY A 112 -11.15 14.65 1.34
CA GLY A 112 -11.39 14.90 -0.08
C GLY A 112 -12.71 14.32 -0.62
N GLY A 113 -13.57 13.77 0.25
CA GLY A 113 -14.95 13.39 -0.10
C GLY A 113 -15.10 11.99 -0.73
N ARG A 114 -14.06 11.17 -0.78
CA ARG A 114 -14.12 9.87 -1.48
C ARG A 114 -14.00 8.68 -0.54
N GLU A 115 -12.92 8.50 0.16
CA GLU A 115 -12.67 7.33 0.99
C GLU A 115 -12.25 7.74 2.40
N SER A 116 -12.67 7.01 3.41
CA SER A 116 -12.27 7.16 4.81
C SER A 116 -11.24 6.10 5.20
N VAL A 117 -10.52 6.32 6.32
CA VAL A 117 -9.59 5.34 6.88
C VAL A 117 -10.31 4.04 7.25
N THR A 118 -11.54 4.11 7.75
CA THR A 118 -12.35 2.92 8.06
C THR A 118 -12.63 2.09 6.81
N GLU A 119 -12.96 2.72 5.68
CA GLU A 119 -13.19 2.02 4.42
C GLU A 119 -11.90 1.37 3.90
N VAL A 120 -10.75 2.05 4.01
CA VAL A 120 -9.43 1.45 3.72
C VAL A 120 -9.18 0.22 4.59
N MET A 121 -9.37 0.33 5.91
CA MET A 121 -9.18 -0.79 6.83
C MET A 121 -10.09 -1.98 6.48
N GLN A 122 -11.36 -1.72 6.14
CA GLN A 122 -12.32 -2.77 5.79
C GLN A 122 -11.90 -3.52 4.51
N ARG A 123 -11.54 -2.81 3.43
CA ARG A 123 -11.16 -3.49 2.18
C ARG A 123 -9.81 -4.20 2.29
N VAL A 124 -8.85 -3.63 3.02
CA VAL A 124 -7.56 -4.28 3.26
C VAL A 124 -7.73 -5.53 4.13
N ALA A 125 -8.66 -5.51 5.11
CA ALA A 125 -8.97 -6.67 5.93
C ALA A 125 -9.45 -7.87 5.09
N LEU A 126 -10.20 -7.65 4.01
CA LEU A 126 -10.67 -8.73 3.13
C LEU A 126 -9.50 -9.51 2.52
N VAL A 127 -8.51 -8.81 1.95
CA VAL A 127 -7.35 -9.47 1.34
C VAL A 127 -6.38 -10.00 2.40
N PHE A 128 -6.29 -9.33 3.56
CA PHE A 128 -5.48 -9.80 4.69
C PHE A 128 -5.99 -11.15 5.22
N ASP A 129 -7.29 -11.25 5.50
CA ASP A 129 -7.91 -12.48 5.98
C ASP A 129 -7.86 -13.60 4.91
N ALA A 130 -7.98 -13.25 3.63
CA ALA A 130 -7.82 -14.21 2.53
C ALA A 130 -6.36 -14.74 2.48
N SER A 131 -5.36 -13.87 2.62
CA SER A 131 -3.95 -14.26 2.65
C SER A 131 -3.65 -15.19 3.83
N ARG A 132 -4.18 -14.91 5.02
CA ARG A 132 -4.02 -15.78 6.20
C ARG A 132 -4.55 -17.21 5.97
N ARG A 133 -5.65 -17.34 5.25
CA ARG A 133 -6.28 -18.66 4.98
C ARG A 133 -5.50 -19.52 3.97
N GLN A 134 -4.64 -18.93 3.14
CA GLN A 134 -3.88 -19.67 2.13
C GLN A 134 -2.77 -20.54 2.70
N ASN A 135 -2.33 -20.27 3.93
CA ASN A 135 -1.27 -20.99 4.64
C ASN A 135 0.05 -21.13 3.84
N GLN A 136 0.35 -20.14 3.00
CA GLN A 136 1.58 -20.03 2.22
C GLN A 136 2.10 -18.59 2.26
N ASP A 137 3.36 -18.40 1.93
CA ASP A 137 3.95 -17.05 1.88
C ASP A 137 3.28 -16.21 0.81
N VAL A 138 3.03 -14.94 1.11
CA VAL A 138 2.34 -13.98 0.25
C VAL A 138 3.16 -12.69 0.18
N ALA A 139 3.25 -12.09 -0.99
CA ALA A 139 3.79 -10.74 -1.16
C ALA A 139 2.73 -9.80 -1.75
N TRP A 140 2.62 -8.61 -1.20
CA TRP A 140 1.78 -7.53 -1.73
C TRP A 140 2.64 -6.39 -2.21
N ILE A 141 2.54 -6.04 -3.49
CA ILE A 141 3.09 -4.79 -4.03
C ILE A 141 2.01 -3.73 -3.92
N THR A 142 2.22 -2.75 -3.05
CA THR A 142 1.16 -1.83 -2.63
C THR A 142 1.71 -0.46 -2.19
N HIS A 143 1.03 0.22 -1.30
CA HIS A 143 1.21 1.62 -0.90
C HIS A 143 1.39 1.77 0.61
N ALA A 144 1.87 2.94 1.04
CA ALA A 144 2.16 3.21 2.44
C ALA A 144 0.92 3.11 3.35
N GLY A 145 -0.24 3.59 2.91
CA GLY A 145 -1.49 3.51 3.69
C GLY A 145 -1.94 2.07 3.88
N VAL A 146 -1.92 1.27 2.82
CA VAL A 146 -2.28 -0.16 2.88
C VAL A 146 -1.31 -0.95 3.76
N ILE A 147 0.00 -0.66 3.69
CA ILE A 147 1.01 -1.29 4.57
C ILE A 147 0.73 -1.00 6.04
N ARG A 148 0.39 0.25 6.36
CA ARG A 148 0.00 0.65 7.74
C ARG A 148 -1.25 -0.08 8.20
N ALA A 149 -2.27 -0.17 7.34
CA ALA A 149 -3.50 -0.92 7.62
C ALA A 149 -3.20 -2.41 7.88
N ALA A 150 -2.42 -3.06 7.02
CA ALA A 150 -2.02 -4.46 7.19
C ALA A 150 -1.23 -4.69 8.49
N THR A 151 -0.38 -3.74 8.87
CA THR A 151 0.38 -3.79 10.14
C THR A 151 -0.55 -3.79 11.35
N LEU A 152 -1.58 -2.93 11.33
CA LEU A 152 -2.60 -2.89 12.39
C LEU A 152 -3.46 -4.15 12.43
N LEU A 153 -3.88 -4.65 11.26
CA LEU A 153 -4.63 -5.90 11.17
C LEU A 153 -3.85 -7.08 11.75
N ASN A 154 -2.52 -7.13 11.54
CA ASN A 154 -1.66 -8.16 12.14
C ASN A 154 -1.57 -8.06 13.66
N GLN A 155 -1.82 -6.89 14.22
CA GLN A 155 -1.93 -6.65 15.66
C GLN A 155 -3.35 -6.89 16.21
N GLY A 156 -4.29 -7.34 15.37
CA GLY A 156 -5.69 -7.53 15.73
C GLY A 156 -6.54 -6.25 15.73
N ILE A 157 -5.98 -5.12 15.29
CA ILE A 157 -6.67 -3.82 15.27
C ILE A 157 -7.39 -3.67 13.94
N ARG A 158 -8.73 -3.64 13.96
CA ARG A 158 -9.58 -3.54 12.76
C ARG A 158 -10.24 -2.17 12.59
N LEU A 159 -10.22 -1.32 13.60
CA LEU A 159 -10.81 0.00 13.58
C LEU A 159 -9.83 1.03 14.15
N VAL A 160 -9.70 2.15 13.46
CA VAL A 160 -8.82 3.25 13.85
C VAL A 160 -9.63 4.53 13.86
N ASN A 161 -9.97 5.04 15.03
CA ASN A 161 -10.77 6.25 15.20
C ASN A 161 -9.93 7.51 15.43
N ARG A 162 -8.66 7.36 15.81
CA ARG A 162 -7.76 8.46 16.18
C ARG A 162 -6.49 8.45 15.34
N ALA A 163 -6.09 9.61 14.83
CA ALA A 163 -4.90 9.77 14.00
C ALA A 163 -3.60 9.32 14.70
N GLU A 164 -3.52 9.47 16.02
CA GLU A 164 -2.37 9.04 16.82
C GLU A 164 -2.16 7.52 16.81
N ASN A 165 -3.23 6.74 16.56
CA ASN A 165 -3.17 5.28 16.48
C ASN A 165 -2.79 4.78 15.07
N TRP A 166 -2.69 5.69 14.09
CA TRP A 166 -2.23 5.34 12.75
C TRP A 166 -0.71 5.25 12.71
N PRO A 167 -0.10 4.16 12.22
CA PRO A 167 1.34 4.00 12.22
C PRO A 167 2.04 5.12 11.45
N LYS A 168 2.99 5.81 12.08
CA LYS A 168 3.73 6.92 11.47
C LYS A 168 4.71 6.42 10.41
N LYS A 169 5.30 5.23 10.62
CA LYS A 169 6.32 4.65 9.76
C LYS A 169 5.70 3.75 8.70
N ALA A 170 6.28 3.77 7.51
CA ALA A 170 6.09 2.80 6.44
C ALA A 170 7.45 2.61 5.75
N PRO A 171 7.67 1.52 5.01
CA PRO A 171 8.88 1.34 4.21
C PRO A 171 9.11 2.53 3.25
N ALA A 172 10.37 2.82 2.95
CA ALA A 172 10.71 3.75 1.88
C ALA A 172 10.24 3.20 0.52
N TYR A 173 10.24 4.03 -0.51
CA TYR A 173 9.91 3.58 -1.86
C TYR A 173 10.81 2.42 -2.31
N GLY A 174 10.23 1.38 -2.89
CA GLY A 174 10.94 0.17 -3.31
C GLY A 174 11.42 -0.73 -2.18
N GLN A 175 11.08 -0.41 -0.93
CA GLN A 175 11.42 -1.21 0.25
C GLN A 175 10.21 -1.97 0.78
N TRP A 176 10.44 -2.92 1.67
CA TRP A 176 9.41 -3.79 2.24
C TRP A 176 9.61 -4.05 3.72
N LEU A 177 8.58 -4.53 4.36
CA LEU A 177 8.62 -5.15 5.67
C LEU A 177 7.98 -6.55 5.60
N LYS A 178 8.30 -7.39 6.55
CA LYS A 178 7.79 -8.76 6.67
C LYS A 178 6.94 -8.85 7.93
N LEU A 179 5.76 -9.43 7.82
CA LEU A 179 4.90 -9.74 8.95
C LEU A 179 4.76 -11.25 9.07
N GLN A 180 4.98 -11.77 10.26
CA GLN A 180 4.62 -13.15 10.58
C GLN A 180 3.11 -13.20 10.76
N LEU A 181 2.41 -13.95 9.91
CA LEU A 181 0.98 -14.20 10.07
C LEU A 181 0.79 -15.45 10.91
N SER A 182 0.05 -15.31 12.01
CA SER A 182 -0.41 -16.47 12.80
C SER A 182 -1.64 -17.09 12.12
N PRO A 183 -1.81 -18.41 12.23
CA PRO A 183 -2.98 -19.11 11.70
C PRO A 183 -4.32 -18.57 12.22
#